data_4a85572900bc6b517fc55228d7a13514
#
_entry.id   4a85572900bc6b517fc55228d7a13514
#
_cell.length_a   1.000
_cell.length_b   1.000
_cell.length_c   1.000
_cell.angle_alpha   90.00
_cell.angle_beta   90.00
_cell.angle_gamma   90.00
#
_symmetry.space_group_name_H-M   'P 1'
#
loop_
_entity.id
_entity.type
_entity.pdbx_description
1 polymer ?
#
loop_
_entity_poly.entity_id
_entity_poly.type
_entity_poly.pdbx_seq_one_letter_code
_entity_poly.pdbx_strand_id
1 'polypeptide(L)'
;MRYAALFYHRIWHIRSRVIARRIIQIMKNISFVVVVLLVAVGLAAAEIKNKGWWRNAVFYQVYPRSFMDSNGDGIGDLKGITSRLQHFNSTGVTAIWLSPINKSPMNDFGYDISNFTDIAPVFGTLKDIDDLLKEAHKIGLKVILDLVPNHTSDEHPWFEKSVKKEGNYTDYYIWVNGIGKDKKSPPNNWVSVFNGSAWTYHETRKQFYFHQFLKSQPDLNYRNPVVQEEMKNIMKFWLDKGIDGFRIDAVPHLYELKDITKNEPKLDHVDPSLNASNHAYYNHIYTKDQNETYELVQSWRNFVDDYAKQNNRDEIVLLTEAYTSLSNTIKYYNYGSHVPFNFKFITDADANSNVSQLKNVIDSWINEMPQGTAANWVMGNHDRVRLGSRYPGRADQMIMLEMILPGVAVTYYGEEIGMVDIPYMKYDVRDGCRSPFQWDNTTSAGFSKNKTTWLPVNDNYKEINLQKESNQKNSTYQLYTKLIELRKRHTLKHGSLITKELSKYVLAVLRETESETVSLLINTSQNRASVNLTELGSTRVSEKPTKIQLGSTNFDKEPGISVNNSIIELPGQAAVILISSGASLTSYSVISLLFAVLFSLFPW
;
A
#
# COMPACT_ATOMS: atom_id res chain seq x y z
N MET A 1 -51.51 -52.82 62.24
CA MET A 1 -51.39 -52.24 60.88
C MET A 1 -51.09 -50.74 60.83
N ARG A 2 -51.54 -49.89 61.77
CA ARG A 2 -51.24 -48.39 61.69
C ARG A 2 -49.78 -47.99 61.84
N TYR A 3 -48.94 -48.70 62.56
CA TYR A 3 -47.52 -48.36 62.73
C TYR A 3 -46.61 -48.67 61.53
N ALA A 4 -46.95 -49.68 60.77
CA ALA A 4 -46.22 -50.05 59.55
C ALA A 4 -46.40 -48.99 58.42
N ALA A 5 -47.64 -48.46 58.29
CA ALA A 5 -47.95 -47.43 57.26
C ALA A 5 -47.23 -46.12 57.53
N LEU A 6 -47.09 -45.70 58.77
CA LEU A 6 -46.30 -44.47 59.18
C LEU A 6 -44.80 -44.64 58.94
N PHE A 7 -44.28 -45.85 59.13
CA PHE A 7 -42.84 -46.13 58.89
C PHE A 7 -42.51 -46.13 57.39
N TYR A 8 -43.37 -46.73 56.55
CA TYR A 8 -43.21 -46.68 55.11
C TYR A 8 -43.36 -45.26 54.53
N HIS A 9 -44.29 -44.47 55.07
CA HIS A 9 -44.49 -43.08 54.65
C HIS A 9 -43.26 -42.20 54.99
N ARG A 10 -42.64 -42.38 56.16
CA ARG A 10 -41.38 -41.66 56.53
C ARG A 10 -40.20 -42.08 55.67
N ILE A 11 -40.02 -43.36 55.38
CA ILE A 11 -38.93 -43.84 54.51
C ILE A 11 -39.14 -43.32 53.08
N TRP A 12 -40.36 -43.28 52.57
CA TRP A 12 -40.67 -42.75 51.25
C TRP A 12 -40.37 -41.24 51.17
N HIS A 13 -40.73 -40.46 52.18
CA HIS A 13 -40.39 -39.02 52.25
C HIS A 13 -38.89 -38.74 52.37
N ILE A 14 -38.14 -39.56 53.10
CA ILE A 14 -36.67 -39.39 53.21
C ILE A 14 -36.03 -39.76 51.87
N ARG A 15 -36.42 -40.85 51.22
CA ARG A 15 -35.91 -41.26 49.90
C ARG A 15 -36.21 -40.22 48.81
N SER A 16 -37.41 -39.69 48.77
CA SER A 16 -37.79 -38.66 47.78
C SER A 16 -37.02 -37.37 47.97
N ARG A 17 -36.75 -36.94 49.21
CA ARG A 17 -35.89 -35.77 49.49
C ARG A 17 -34.42 -35.99 49.11
N VAL A 18 -33.88 -37.19 49.32
CA VAL A 18 -32.51 -37.54 48.89
C VAL A 18 -32.38 -37.58 47.38
N ILE A 19 -33.36 -38.15 46.68
CA ILE A 19 -33.41 -38.18 45.22
C ILE A 19 -33.52 -36.75 44.67
N ALA A 20 -34.44 -35.93 45.21
CA ALA A 20 -34.60 -34.53 44.80
C ALA A 20 -33.31 -33.71 44.99
N ARG A 21 -32.62 -33.87 46.13
CA ARG A 21 -31.29 -33.21 46.35
C ARG A 21 -30.25 -33.66 45.34
N ARG A 22 -30.18 -34.95 44.99
CA ARG A 22 -29.24 -35.46 43.99
C ARG A 22 -29.55 -34.92 42.61
N ILE A 23 -30.83 -34.85 42.22
CA ILE A 23 -31.27 -34.26 40.92
C ILE A 23 -30.89 -32.77 40.87
N ILE A 24 -31.14 -32.00 41.93
CA ILE A 24 -30.78 -30.58 41.99
C ILE A 24 -29.26 -30.41 41.87
N GLN A 25 -28.46 -31.28 42.52
CA GLN A 25 -27.01 -31.23 42.42
C GLN A 25 -26.50 -31.56 41.02
N ILE A 26 -27.09 -32.57 40.37
CA ILE A 26 -26.79 -32.92 38.99
C ILE A 26 -27.15 -31.77 38.04
N MET A 27 -28.32 -31.15 38.20
CA MET A 27 -28.71 -29.98 37.40
C MET A 27 -27.77 -28.78 37.58
N LYS A 28 -27.33 -28.49 38.81
CA LYS A 28 -26.35 -27.47 39.10
C LYS A 28 -24.99 -27.75 38.43
N ASN A 29 -24.53 -28.99 38.45
CA ASN A 29 -23.28 -29.40 37.80
C ASN A 29 -23.41 -29.33 36.27
N ILE A 30 -24.53 -29.73 35.68
CA ILE A 30 -24.78 -29.59 34.24
C ILE A 30 -24.83 -28.12 33.85
N SER A 31 -25.54 -27.26 34.59
CA SER A 31 -25.58 -25.82 34.34
C SER A 31 -24.17 -25.18 34.43
N PHE A 32 -23.36 -25.59 35.41
CA PHE A 32 -22.00 -25.12 35.54
C PHE A 32 -21.13 -25.54 34.33
N VAL A 33 -21.22 -26.81 33.91
CA VAL A 33 -20.50 -27.33 32.74
C VAL A 33 -20.95 -26.61 31.44
N VAL A 34 -22.26 -26.37 31.27
CA VAL A 34 -22.77 -25.62 30.12
C VAL A 34 -22.28 -24.17 30.13
N VAL A 35 -22.25 -23.51 31.28
CA VAL A 35 -21.72 -22.15 31.40
C VAL A 35 -20.20 -22.14 31.12
N VAL A 36 -19.45 -23.11 31.62
CA VAL A 36 -18.01 -23.22 31.33
C VAL A 36 -17.75 -23.50 29.85
N LEU A 37 -18.57 -24.36 29.20
CA LEU A 37 -18.50 -24.61 27.77
C LEU A 37 -18.88 -23.37 26.94
N LEU A 38 -19.91 -22.63 27.33
CA LEU A 38 -20.29 -21.38 26.68
C LEU A 38 -19.22 -20.30 26.84
N VAL A 39 -18.60 -20.21 28.01
CA VAL A 39 -17.45 -19.32 28.25
C VAL A 39 -16.21 -19.78 27.47
N ALA A 40 -15.95 -21.07 27.38
CA ALA A 40 -14.84 -21.61 26.59
C ALA A 40 -15.04 -21.44 25.08
N VAL A 41 -16.28 -21.56 24.58
CA VAL A 41 -16.63 -21.26 23.17
C VAL A 41 -16.60 -19.75 22.92
N GLY A 42 -16.97 -18.91 23.88
CA GLY A 42 -16.84 -17.45 23.79
C GLY A 42 -15.41 -16.94 23.93
N LEU A 43 -14.51 -17.75 24.53
CA LEU A 43 -13.08 -17.46 24.68
C LEU A 43 -12.20 -18.05 23.56
N ALA A 44 -12.76 -18.77 22.60
CA ALA A 44 -12.09 -18.98 21.31
C ALA A 44 -11.96 -17.60 20.69
N ALA A 45 -10.81 -16.93 20.94
CA ALA A 45 -10.51 -15.61 20.44
C ALA A 45 -10.80 -15.62 18.93
N ALA A 46 -11.76 -14.81 18.49
CA ALA A 46 -12.08 -14.72 17.07
C ALA A 46 -10.80 -14.37 16.32
N GLU A 47 -10.36 -15.25 15.43
CA GLU A 47 -9.17 -15.03 14.63
C GLU A 47 -9.50 -14.08 13.47
N ILE A 48 -8.49 -13.29 13.09
CA ILE A 48 -8.59 -12.43 11.90
C ILE A 48 -8.63 -13.34 10.68
N LYS A 49 -9.64 -13.17 9.82
CA LYS A 49 -9.75 -13.92 8.57
C LYS A 49 -8.68 -13.51 7.56
N ASN A 50 -8.34 -14.42 6.66
CA ASN A 50 -7.42 -14.20 5.53
C ASN A 50 -6.16 -13.42 5.92
N LYS A 51 -5.61 -13.71 7.11
CA LYS A 51 -4.41 -13.05 7.61
C LYS A 51 -3.25 -13.22 6.63
N GLY A 52 -2.62 -12.11 6.26
CA GLY A 52 -1.50 -12.10 5.32
C GLY A 52 -1.91 -12.10 3.84
N TRP A 53 -3.17 -11.89 3.49
CA TRP A 53 -3.64 -11.80 2.09
C TRP A 53 -2.84 -10.79 1.26
N TRP A 54 -2.37 -9.73 1.88
CA TRP A 54 -1.64 -8.61 1.28
C TRP A 54 -0.15 -8.90 0.99
N ARG A 55 0.44 -9.94 1.59
CA ARG A 55 1.92 -10.17 1.59
C ARG A 55 2.55 -10.30 0.21
N ASN A 56 1.80 -10.72 -0.78
CA ASN A 56 2.25 -10.83 -2.18
C ASN A 56 1.31 -10.09 -3.14
N ALA A 57 0.52 -9.17 -2.60
CA ALA A 57 -0.47 -8.42 -3.35
C ALA A 57 0.19 -7.46 -4.36
N VAL A 58 -0.58 -7.14 -5.39
CA VAL A 58 -0.34 -5.98 -6.25
C VAL A 58 -1.38 -4.94 -5.88
N PHE A 59 -0.95 -3.83 -5.28
CA PHE A 59 -1.78 -2.66 -5.03
C PHE A 59 -1.68 -1.72 -6.22
N TYR A 60 -2.80 -1.15 -6.61
CA TYR A 60 -2.86 -0.19 -7.71
C TYR A 60 -3.39 1.14 -7.18
N GLN A 61 -2.56 2.17 -7.22
CA GLN A 61 -2.95 3.52 -6.82
C GLN A 61 -3.80 4.17 -7.91
N VAL A 62 -5.04 4.47 -7.58
CA VAL A 62 -5.98 5.26 -8.37
C VAL A 62 -5.94 6.71 -7.91
N TYR A 63 -5.68 7.66 -8.83
CA TYR A 63 -5.87 9.09 -8.59
C TYR A 63 -7.24 9.49 -9.13
N PRO A 64 -8.28 9.63 -8.28
CA PRO A 64 -9.68 9.69 -8.72
C PRO A 64 -9.95 10.75 -9.78
N ARG A 65 -9.40 11.96 -9.60
CA ARG A 65 -9.57 13.09 -10.52
C ARG A 65 -9.12 12.80 -11.94
N SER A 66 -8.18 11.87 -12.14
CA SER A 66 -7.52 11.57 -13.42
C SER A 66 -7.80 10.18 -13.95
N PHE A 67 -8.65 9.39 -13.29
CA PHE A 67 -8.83 8.01 -13.70
C PHE A 67 -9.93 7.84 -14.75
N MET A 68 -11.16 8.29 -14.47
CA MET A 68 -12.29 8.22 -15.43
C MET A 68 -13.38 9.21 -15.02
N ASP A 69 -13.79 10.05 -15.94
CA ASP A 69 -14.90 11.01 -15.82
C ASP A 69 -16.17 10.37 -16.38
N SER A 70 -17.17 10.16 -15.53
CA SER A 70 -18.44 9.55 -15.93
C SER A 70 -19.51 10.58 -16.34
N ASN A 71 -19.43 11.80 -15.84
CA ASN A 71 -20.45 12.84 -15.99
C ASN A 71 -20.13 13.88 -17.08
N GLY A 72 -18.87 13.94 -17.55
CA GLY A 72 -18.42 14.80 -18.63
C GLY A 72 -18.06 16.22 -18.16
N ASP A 73 -17.73 16.42 -16.90
CA ASP A 73 -17.27 17.71 -16.37
C ASP A 73 -15.75 17.95 -16.52
N GLY A 74 -15.01 16.94 -16.97
CA GLY A 74 -13.56 16.97 -17.17
C GLY A 74 -12.77 16.52 -15.94
N ILE A 75 -13.43 16.03 -14.91
CA ILE A 75 -12.83 15.54 -13.66
C ILE A 75 -13.28 14.09 -13.42
N GLY A 76 -12.35 13.20 -13.09
CA GLY A 76 -12.68 11.81 -12.78
C GLY A 76 -13.48 11.68 -11.48
N ASP A 77 -14.32 10.65 -11.39
CA ASP A 77 -15.26 10.43 -10.30
C ASP A 77 -15.43 8.94 -9.91
N LEU A 78 -16.13 8.66 -8.80
CA LEU A 78 -16.34 7.31 -8.27
C LEU A 78 -17.14 6.41 -9.22
N LYS A 79 -18.13 6.94 -9.95
CA LYS A 79 -18.88 6.18 -10.96
C LYS A 79 -17.99 5.82 -12.14
N GLY A 80 -17.10 6.73 -12.53
CA GLY A 80 -16.07 6.49 -13.53
C GLY A 80 -15.16 5.33 -13.12
N ILE A 81 -14.64 5.34 -11.86
CA ILE A 81 -13.83 4.23 -11.34
C ILE A 81 -14.64 2.93 -11.35
N THR A 82 -15.89 2.96 -10.87
CA THR A 82 -16.78 1.79 -10.86
C THR A 82 -16.99 1.22 -12.26
N SER A 83 -17.14 2.07 -13.28
CA SER A 83 -17.28 1.65 -14.68
C SER A 83 -16.04 0.95 -15.25
N ARG A 84 -14.89 1.12 -14.62
CA ARG A 84 -13.58 0.58 -15.05
C ARG A 84 -13.05 -0.55 -14.14
N LEU A 85 -13.85 -1.09 -13.23
CA LEU A 85 -13.44 -2.19 -12.35
C LEU A 85 -12.96 -3.43 -13.12
N GLN A 86 -13.48 -3.67 -14.33
CA GLN A 86 -13.02 -4.78 -15.17
C GLN A 86 -11.54 -4.62 -15.60
N HIS A 87 -11.00 -3.41 -15.67
CA HIS A 87 -9.58 -3.18 -15.91
C HIS A 87 -8.72 -3.83 -14.83
N PHE A 88 -9.06 -3.63 -13.56
CA PHE A 88 -8.34 -4.25 -12.44
C PHE A 88 -8.49 -5.77 -12.41
N ASN A 89 -9.70 -6.27 -12.69
CA ASN A 89 -9.95 -7.71 -12.77
C ASN A 89 -9.14 -8.36 -13.89
N SER A 90 -9.09 -7.74 -15.08
CA SER A 90 -8.34 -8.25 -16.23
C SER A 90 -6.82 -8.23 -16.03
N THR A 91 -6.30 -7.26 -15.30
CA THR A 91 -4.86 -7.21 -14.95
C THR A 91 -4.48 -8.18 -13.84
N GLY A 92 -5.43 -8.57 -12.99
CA GLY A 92 -5.19 -9.42 -11.82
C GLY A 92 -4.68 -8.68 -10.59
N VAL A 93 -4.86 -7.36 -10.54
CA VAL A 93 -4.55 -6.51 -9.38
C VAL A 93 -5.35 -7.00 -8.15
N THR A 94 -4.72 -7.02 -6.99
CA THR A 94 -5.33 -7.55 -5.76
C THR A 94 -6.16 -6.52 -5.01
N ALA A 95 -5.69 -5.27 -5.02
CA ALA A 95 -6.34 -4.16 -4.32
C ALA A 95 -6.13 -2.84 -5.08
N ILE A 96 -7.12 -1.96 -5.02
CA ILE A 96 -6.94 -0.55 -5.41
C ILE A 96 -6.77 0.31 -4.16
N TRP A 97 -5.92 1.31 -4.24
CA TRP A 97 -5.79 2.38 -3.27
C TRP A 97 -6.29 3.68 -3.89
N LEU A 98 -7.34 4.26 -3.32
CA LEU A 98 -7.92 5.53 -3.75
C LEU A 98 -7.19 6.67 -3.03
N SER A 99 -6.57 7.60 -3.78
CA SER A 99 -6.17 8.90 -3.22
C SER A 99 -7.39 9.65 -2.71
N PRO A 100 -7.26 10.69 -1.84
CA PRO A 100 -8.37 11.23 -1.06
C PRO A 100 -9.62 11.57 -1.88
N ILE A 101 -10.77 11.11 -1.40
CA ILE A 101 -12.10 11.37 -1.98
C ILE A 101 -12.98 12.17 -1.04
N ASN A 102 -12.49 12.48 0.16
CA ASN A 102 -13.22 13.17 1.19
C ASN A 102 -13.54 14.62 0.79
N LYS A 103 -14.56 15.18 1.45
CA LYS A 103 -14.92 16.59 1.26
C LYS A 103 -13.74 17.50 1.59
N SER A 104 -13.39 18.37 0.66
CA SER A 104 -12.21 19.22 0.69
C SER A 104 -12.46 20.49 -0.14
N PRO A 105 -11.92 21.65 0.24
CA PRO A 105 -11.86 22.84 -0.63
C PRO A 105 -10.89 22.67 -1.81
N MET A 106 -10.10 21.59 -1.84
CA MET A 106 -9.19 21.24 -2.94
C MET A 106 -7.97 22.17 -3.10
N ASN A 107 -7.53 22.82 -2.03
CA ASN A 107 -6.29 23.61 -2.04
C ASN A 107 -5.06 22.72 -2.25
N ASP A 108 -5.11 21.46 -1.77
CA ASP A 108 -4.12 20.42 -2.02
C ASP A 108 -4.79 19.16 -2.61
N PHE A 109 -5.70 19.38 -3.56
CA PHE A 109 -6.35 18.32 -4.37
C PHE A 109 -6.94 17.14 -3.59
N GLY A 110 -7.49 17.43 -2.39
CA GLY A 110 -8.15 16.46 -1.52
C GLY A 110 -7.38 16.14 -0.23
N TYR A 111 -6.11 16.52 -0.13
CA TYR A 111 -5.32 16.33 1.09
C TYR A 111 -5.63 17.40 2.17
N ASP A 112 -6.40 18.44 1.87
CA ASP A 112 -6.94 19.44 2.80
C ASP A 112 -8.40 19.11 3.15
N ILE A 113 -8.61 18.10 4.01
CA ILE A 113 -9.95 17.55 4.30
C ILE A 113 -10.76 18.45 5.22
N SER A 114 -11.97 18.85 4.77
CA SER A 114 -12.95 19.61 5.57
C SER A 114 -14.05 18.75 6.22
N ASN A 115 -14.23 17.49 5.77
CA ASN A 115 -15.07 16.49 6.42
C ASN A 115 -14.57 15.08 6.07
N PHE A 116 -14.07 14.34 7.07
CA PHE A 116 -13.51 13.01 6.89
C PHE A 116 -14.52 11.89 6.60
N THR A 117 -15.81 12.14 6.86
CA THR A 117 -16.87 11.13 6.76
C THR A 117 -17.86 11.42 5.63
N ASP A 118 -17.48 12.29 4.71
CA ASP A 118 -18.30 12.63 3.54
C ASP A 118 -17.43 12.68 2.28
N ILE A 119 -18.06 12.58 1.12
CA ILE A 119 -17.41 12.61 -0.20
C ILE A 119 -17.42 14.01 -0.77
N ALA A 120 -16.33 14.43 -1.41
CA ALA A 120 -16.30 15.68 -2.16
C ALA A 120 -17.30 15.60 -3.33
N PRO A 121 -18.19 16.60 -3.51
CA PRO A 121 -19.21 16.57 -4.56
C PRO A 121 -18.68 16.33 -5.97
N VAL A 122 -17.43 16.73 -6.23
CA VAL A 122 -16.75 16.48 -7.51
C VAL A 122 -16.48 15.00 -7.77
N PHE A 123 -16.39 14.17 -6.74
CA PHE A 123 -16.18 12.72 -6.86
C PHE A 123 -17.48 11.91 -6.73
N GLY A 124 -18.58 12.51 -6.29
CA GLY A 124 -19.86 11.84 -6.10
C GLY A 124 -20.40 11.92 -4.68
N THR A 125 -20.97 10.83 -4.21
CA THR A 125 -21.69 10.73 -2.93
C THR A 125 -21.27 9.49 -2.14
N LEU A 126 -21.71 9.42 -0.86
CA LEU A 126 -21.53 8.20 -0.03
C LEU A 126 -22.18 6.98 -0.66
N LYS A 127 -23.25 7.14 -1.44
CA LYS A 127 -23.84 6.02 -2.18
C LYS A 127 -22.93 5.52 -3.31
N ASP A 128 -22.21 6.40 -3.97
CA ASP A 128 -21.33 6.01 -5.09
C ASP A 128 -20.12 5.22 -4.57
N ILE A 129 -19.59 5.53 -3.39
CA ILE A 129 -18.55 4.70 -2.77
C ILE A 129 -19.11 3.36 -2.28
N ASP A 130 -20.33 3.32 -1.73
CA ASP A 130 -20.99 2.06 -1.34
C ASP A 130 -21.19 1.14 -2.57
N ASP A 131 -21.60 1.72 -3.71
CA ASP A 131 -21.76 0.99 -4.97
C ASP A 131 -20.40 0.47 -5.49
N LEU A 132 -19.35 1.30 -5.44
CA LEU A 132 -17.99 0.91 -5.84
C LEU A 132 -17.50 -0.26 -4.98
N LEU A 133 -17.60 -0.17 -3.67
CA LEU A 133 -17.17 -1.23 -2.74
C LEU A 133 -17.90 -2.54 -3.03
N LYS A 134 -19.22 -2.48 -3.20
CA LYS A 134 -20.03 -3.64 -3.53
C LYS A 134 -19.59 -4.33 -4.82
N GLU A 135 -19.38 -3.56 -5.90
CA GLU A 135 -18.98 -4.11 -7.19
C GLU A 135 -17.52 -4.61 -7.18
N ALA A 136 -16.60 -3.90 -6.49
CA ALA A 136 -15.22 -4.34 -6.31
C ALA A 136 -15.14 -5.67 -5.54
N HIS A 137 -15.84 -5.80 -4.43
CA HIS A 137 -15.85 -7.02 -3.63
C HIS A 137 -16.46 -8.21 -4.37
N LYS A 138 -17.44 -8.02 -5.26
CA LYS A 138 -17.99 -9.10 -6.10
C LYS A 138 -16.94 -9.77 -6.99
N ILE A 139 -15.94 -9.02 -7.44
CA ILE A 139 -14.84 -9.54 -8.26
C ILE A 139 -13.60 -9.88 -7.44
N GLY A 140 -13.69 -9.86 -6.10
CA GLY A 140 -12.60 -10.16 -5.19
C GLY A 140 -11.55 -9.07 -5.04
N LEU A 141 -11.82 -7.87 -5.57
CA LEU A 141 -10.92 -6.70 -5.48
C LEU A 141 -11.08 -6.01 -4.14
N LYS A 142 -9.98 -5.80 -3.42
CA LYS A 142 -9.91 -5.05 -2.17
C LYS A 142 -9.82 -3.54 -2.42
N VAL A 143 -10.36 -2.74 -1.51
CA VAL A 143 -10.35 -1.27 -1.61
C VAL A 143 -9.70 -0.64 -0.39
N ILE A 144 -8.62 0.09 -0.61
CA ILE A 144 -7.86 0.84 0.38
C ILE A 144 -8.20 2.33 0.24
N LEU A 145 -8.45 3.00 1.34
CA LEU A 145 -8.70 4.44 1.33
C LEU A 145 -7.50 5.21 1.86
N ASP A 146 -7.22 6.36 1.26
CA ASP A 146 -6.25 7.30 1.82
C ASP A 146 -6.80 7.92 3.10
N LEU A 147 -6.05 7.88 4.17
CA LEU A 147 -6.33 8.53 5.46
C LEU A 147 -5.29 9.62 5.66
N VAL A 148 -5.74 10.87 5.79
CA VAL A 148 -4.87 12.05 5.98
C VAL A 148 -4.95 12.49 7.45
N PRO A 149 -4.22 11.87 8.37
CA PRO A 149 -4.42 12.12 9.79
C PRO A 149 -3.65 13.33 10.33
N ASN A 150 -2.62 13.83 9.63
CA ASN A 150 -1.73 14.85 10.17
C ASN A 150 -2.45 16.20 10.41
N HIS A 151 -3.35 16.59 9.52
CA HIS A 151 -3.96 17.91 9.51
C HIS A 151 -5.40 17.86 9.00
N THR A 152 -6.11 18.98 9.09
CA THR A 152 -7.38 19.20 8.40
C THR A 152 -7.26 20.40 7.46
N SER A 153 -8.29 20.64 6.65
CA SER A 153 -8.48 21.97 6.08
C SER A 153 -8.71 23.02 7.19
N ASP A 154 -8.32 24.25 6.96
CA ASP A 154 -8.72 25.40 7.78
C ASP A 154 -10.24 25.72 7.68
N GLU A 155 -10.94 25.13 6.70
CA GLU A 155 -12.40 25.13 6.58
C GLU A 155 -13.07 23.98 7.35
N HIS A 156 -12.33 23.15 8.07
CA HIS A 156 -12.90 22.06 8.87
C HIS A 156 -13.64 22.65 10.10
N PRO A 157 -14.87 22.20 10.46
CA PRO A 157 -15.59 22.69 11.62
C PRO A 157 -14.83 22.60 12.94
N TRP A 158 -13.89 21.65 13.08
CA TRP A 158 -13.02 21.55 14.24
C TRP A 158 -12.08 22.76 14.35
N PHE A 159 -11.51 23.21 13.22
CA PHE A 159 -10.62 24.37 13.22
C PHE A 159 -11.36 25.65 13.53
N GLU A 160 -12.53 25.86 12.93
CA GLU A 160 -13.39 27.03 13.23
C GLU A 160 -13.75 27.11 14.72
N LYS A 161 -14.16 25.98 15.33
CA LYS A 161 -14.45 25.89 16.77
C LYS A 161 -13.21 26.12 17.63
N SER A 162 -12.06 25.58 17.19
CA SER A 162 -10.78 25.77 17.86
C SER A 162 -10.35 27.24 17.86
N VAL A 163 -10.51 27.95 16.74
CA VAL A 163 -10.30 29.42 16.64
C VAL A 163 -11.10 30.15 17.69
N LYS A 164 -12.35 29.76 17.90
CA LYS A 164 -13.29 30.39 18.88
C LYS A 164 -13.08 29.88 20.31
N LYS A 165 -12.18 28.90 20.53
CA LYS A 165 -11.93 28.24 21.83
C LYS A 165 -13.18 27.56 22.39
N GLU A 166 -13.98 26.93 21.55
CA GLU A 166 -15.24 26.28 21.92
C GLU A 166 -15.00 24.88 22.53
N GLY A 167 -15.20 24.73 23.83
CA GLY A 167 -15.19 23.45 24.55
C GLY A 167 -13.95 22.61 24.29
N ASN A 168 -14.14 21.32 24.00
CA ASN A 168 -13.05 20.37 23.74
C ASN A 168 -12.22 20.70 22.49
N TYR A 169 -12.78 21.48 21.54
CA TYR A 169 -12.07 21.85 20.32
C TYR A 169 -10.95 22.86 20.55
N THR A 170 -10.88 23.48 21.72
CA THR A 170 -9.87 24.48 22.06
C THR A 170 -8.45 24.02 21.71
N ASP A 171 -8.11 22.77 21.99
CA ASP A 171 -6.78 22.22 21.83
C ASP A 171 -6.72 21.05 20.82
N TYR A 172 -7.63 21.03 19.83
CA TYR A 172 -7.57 20.06 18.73
C TYR A 172 -6.39 20.31 17.79
N TYR A 173 -5.90 21.53 17.75
CA TYR A 173 -4.76 21.97 16.94
C TYR A 173 -3.68 22.57 17.83
N ILE A 174 -2.49 22.73 17.29
CA ILE A 174 -1.34 23.24 18.01
C ILE A 174 -1.33 24.76 17.94
N TRP A 175 -1.61 25.40 19.06
CA TRP A 175 -1.68 26.85 19.20
C TRP A 175 -0.64 27.37 20.17
N VAL A 176 0.02 28.49 19.80
CA VAL A 176 1.02 29.13 20.65
C VAL A 176 0.87 30.65 20.66
N ASN A 177 1.25 31.26 21.78
CA ASN A 177 1.39 32.70 21.81
C ASN A 177 2.63 33.13 21.04
N GLY A 178 2.52 34.20 20.27
CA GLY A 178 3.69 34.79 19.63
C GLY A 178 4.67 35.34 20.65
N ILE A 179 5.94 35.43 20.22
CA ILE A 179 7.04 36.03 20.98
C ILE A 179 7.29 37.48 20.52
N GLY A 180 8.21 38.17 21.20
CA GLY A 180 8.50 39.57 20.96
C GLY A 180 7.54 40.53 21.72
N LYS A 181 7.83 41.83 21.64
CA LYS A 181 7.05 42.86 22.37
C LYS A 181 5.60 42.96 21.87
N ASP A 182 5.40 42.80 20.58
CA ASP A 182 4.10 42.84 19.91
C ASP A 182 3.40 41.46 19.85
N LYS A 183 4.08 40.38 20.29
CA LYS A 183 3.62 38.98 20.20
C LYS A 183 3.23 38.54 18.79
N LYS A 184 3.86 39.12 17.76
CA LYS A 184 3.62 38.83 16.35
C LYS A 184 4.79 38.06 15.67
N SER A 185 5.74 37.56 16.44
CA SER A 185 6.79 36.68 15.93
C SER A 185 6.48 35.22 16.28
N PRO A 186 6.77 34.26 15.38
CA PRO A 186 6.58 32.83 15.67
C PRO A 186 7.53 32.36 16.79
N PRO A 187 7.21 31.24 17.48
CA PRO A 187 7.99 30.78 18.65
C PRO A 187 9.39 30.26 18.30
N ASN A 188 9.58 29.82 17.08
CA ASN A 188 10.82 29.17 16.60
C ASN A 188 10.98 29.33 15.08
N ASN A 189 12.01 28.65 14.51
CA ASN A 189 12.35 28.70 13.08
C ASN A 189 11.77 27.56 12.25
N TRP A 190 10.77 26.84 12.73
CA TRP A 190 10.22 25.70 11.99
C TRP A 190 9.64 26.12 10.65
N VAL A 191 9.97 25.33 9.61
CA VAL A 191 9.66 25.62 8.21
C VAL A 191 8.73 24.55 7.65
N SER A 192 7.72 24.98 6.90
CA SER A 192 6.80 24.11 6.19
C SER A 192 7.50 23.25 5.13
N VAL A 193 7.01 22.04 4.88
CA VAL A 193 7.43 21.18 3.78
C VAL A 193 7.36 21.90 2.42
N PHE A 194 6.39 22.83 2.27
CA PHE A 194 6.23 23.70 1.10
C PHE A 194 7.00 25.02 1.19
N ASN A 195 7.98 25.10 2.09
CA ASN A 195 8.80 26.27 2.38
C ASN A 195 8.04 27.39 3.13
N GLY A 196 8.79 28.36 3.65
CA GLY A 196 8.23 29.40 4.51
C GLY A 196 7.98 28.93 5.94
N SER A 197 7.52 29.85 6.81
CA SER A 197 7.25 29.52 8.21
C SER A 197 6.16 28.45 8.35
N ALA A 198 6.36 27.49 9.25
CA ALA A 198 5.34 26.52 9.66
C ALA A 198 4.33 27.09 10.68
N TRP A 199 4.38 28.38 10.94
CA TRP A 199 3.52 29.10 11.88
C TRP A 199 2.77 30.22 11.20
N THR A 200 1.44 30.24 11.33
CA THR A 200 0.59 31.32 10.83
C THR A 200 -0.19 31.97 11.99
N TYR A 201 -0.11 33.31 12.08
CA TYR A 201 -0.84 34.07 13.08
C TYR A 201 -2.31 34.19 12.71
N HIS A 202 -3.21 33.87 13.66
CA HIS A 202 -4.65 33.98 13.47
C HIS A 202 -5.22 35.19 14.21
N GLU A 203 -5.73 36.16 13.47
CA GLU A 203 -6.16 37.46 14.01
C GLU A 203 -7.30 37.34 15.03
N THR A 204 -8.25 36.40 14.86
CA THR A 204 -9.35 36.21 15.81
C THR A 204 -8.88 35.59 17.13
N ARG A 205 -8.05 34.52 17.04
CA ARG A 205 -7.58 33.81 18.23
C ARG A 205 -6.40 34.51 18.91
N LYS A 206 -5.69 35.42 18.20
CA LYS A 206 -4.50 36.16 18.67
C LYS A 206 -3.36 35.21 19.05
N GLN A 207 -3.25 34.08 18.36
CA GLN A 207 -2.21 33.04 18.52
C GLN A 207 -1.73 32.59 17.17
N PHE A 208 -0.54 31.96 17.13
CA PHE A 208 -0.06 31.21 15.98
C PHE A 208 -0.60 29.78 16.04
N TYR A 209 -1.00 29.24 14.88
CA TYR A 209 -1.22 27.80 14.71
C TYR A 209 -0.08 27.18 13.90
N PHE A 210 0.17 25.92 14.17
CA PHE A 210 1.18 25.13 13.49
C PHE A 210 0.61 24.47 12.23
N HIS A 211 1.42 24.43 11.15
CA HIS A 211 1.10 23.71 9.91
C HIS A 211 2.40 23.26 9.23
N GLN A 212 2.61 21.97 9.16
CA GLN A 212 3.80 21.42 8.50
C GLN A 212 3.69 21.44 6.97
N PHE A 213 2.48 21.59 6.44
CA PHE A 213 2.17 21.69 5.01
C PHE A 213 1.68 23.10 4.68
N LEU A 214 0.61 23.23 3.89
CA LEU A 214 0.07 24.55 3.55
C LEU A 214 -0.50 25.26 4.80
N LYS A 215 -0.51 26.58 4.76
CA LYS A 215 -1.20 27.38 5.80
C LYS A 215 -2.69 27.02 5.95
N SER A 216 -3.30 26.51 4.88
CA SER A 216 -4.67 25.99 4.88
C SER A 216 -4.80 24.55 5.41
N GLN A 217 -3.71 23.97 5.93
CA GLN A 217 -3.65 22.61 6.47
C GLN A 217 -3.13 22.64 7.92
N PRO A 218 -3.90 23.18 8.90
CA PRO A 218 -3.48 23.24 10.30
C PRO A 218 -3.30 21.83 10.88
N ASP A 219 -2.17 21.59 11.55
CA ASP A 219 -1.81 20.31 12.15
C ASP A 219 -2.68 20.00 13.38
N LEU A 220 -3.16 18.75 13.44
CA LEU A 220 -3.90 18.21 14.57
C LEU A 220 -2.99 17.96 15.77
N ASN A 221 -3.47 18.22 16.97
CA ASN A 221 -2.74 17.99 18.20
C ASN A 221 -2.96 16.57 18.74
N TYR A 222 -2.14 15.61 18.33
CA TYR A 222 -2.23 14.23 18.82
C TYR A 222 -1.84 14.04 20.28
N ARG A 223 -1.31 15.06 20.97
CA ARG A 223 -1.17 15.04 22.43
C ARG A 223 -2.50 15.15 23.16
N ASN A 224 -3.55 15.57 22.43
CA ASN A 224 -4.93 15.54 22.90
C ASN A 224 -5.54 14.15 22.63
N PRO A 225 -5.89 13.36 23.69
CA PRO A 225 -6.45 12.01 23.50
C PRO A 225 -7.80 12.01 22.78
N VAL A 226 -8.55 13.13 22.80
CA VAL A 226 -9.82 13.24 22.07
C VAL A 226 -9.56 13.23 20.56
N VAL A 227 -8.49 13.88 20.09
CA VAL A 227 -8.10 13.86 18.67
C VAL A 227 -7.71 12.44 18.23
N GLN A 228 -7.00 11.69 19.09
CA GLN A 228 -6.66 10.30 18.81
C GLN A 228 -7.91 9.42 18.65
N GLU A 229 -8.93 9.65 19.49
CA GLU A 229 -10.18 8.88 19.42
C GLU A 229 -11.04 9.29 18.22
N GLU A 230 -11.10 10.60 17.88
CA GLU A 230 -11.78 11.06 16.65
C GLU A 230 -11.22 10.38 15.40
N MET A 231 -9.91 10.21 15.30
CA MET A 231 -9.30 9.53 14.16
C MET A 231 -9.70 8.05 14.10
N LYS A 232 -9.82 7.35 15.24
CA LYS A 232 -10.33 5.97 15.29
C LYS A 232 -11.81 5.91 14.90
N ASN A 233 -12.62 6.91 15.29
CA ASN A 233 -14.02 7.01 14.88
C ASN A 233 -14.15 7.19 13.36
N ILE A 234 -13.27 7.99 12.75
CA ILE A 234 -13.19 8.14 11.30
C ILE A 234 -12.83 6.81 10.63
N MET A 235 -11.79 6.13 11.12
CA MET A 235 -11.43 4.80 10.61
C MET A 235 -12.61 3.83 10.73
N LYS A 236 -13.29 3.80 11.90
CA LYS A 236 -14.47 2.95 12.10
C LYS A 236 -15.57 3.23 11.10
N PHE A 237 -15.87 4.50 10.83
CA PHE A 237 -16.90 4.88 9.85
C PHE A 237 -16.63 4.26 8.46
N TRP A 238 -15.39 4.31 7.99
CA TRP A 238 -15.03 3.75 6.70
C TRP A 238 -14.96 2.22 6.72
N LEU A 239 -14.53 1.62 7.82
CA LEU A 239 -14.55 0.17 8.01
C LEU A 239 -15.99 -0.38 8.03
N ASP A 240 -16.93 0.33 8.66
CA ASP A 240 -18.37 -0.02 8.66
C ASP A 240 -18.96 0.02 7.24
N LYS A 241 -18.43 0.88 6.35
CA LYS A 241 -18.79 0.90 4.93
C LYS A 241 -18.18 -0.24 4.11
N GLY A 242 -17.13 -0.88 4.61
CA GLY A 242 -16.53 -2.04 3.94
C GLY A 242 -15.11 -1.81 3.40
N ILE A 243 -14.45 -0.67 3.67
CA ILE A 243 -13.03 -0.45 3.30
C ILE A 243 -12.15 -1.57 3.89
N ASP A 244 -11.16 -2.03 3.12
CA ASP A 244 -10.28 -3.17 3.47
C ASP A 244 -8.94 -2.74 4.07
N GLY A 245 -8.68 -1.45 4.18
CA GLY A 245 -7.47 -0.91 4.77
C GLY A 245 -7.29 0.58 4.52
N PHE A 246 -6.19 1.11 5.03
CA PHE A 246 -5.85 2.53 4.91
C PHE A 246 -4.42 2.72 4.43
N ARG A 247 -4.23 3.65 3.51
CA ARG A 247 -2.93 4.28 3.28
C ARG A 247 -2.88 5.51 4.18
N ILE A 248 -1.92 5.56 5.09
CA ILE A 248 -1.79 6.62 6.08
C ILE A 248 -0.78 7.64 5.58
N ASP A 249 -1.29 8.83 5.31
CA ASP A 249 -0.53 9.95 4.76
C ASP A 249 0.41 10.57 5.78
N ALA A 250 1.56 11.04 5.32
CA ALA A 250 2.51 11.91 6.03
C ALA A 250 2.84 11.46 7.47
N VAL A 251 2.94 10.15 7.71
CA VAL A 251 3.06 9.58 9.06
C VAL A 251 4.22 10.17 9.87
N PRO A 252 5.41 10.49 9.33
CA PRO A 252 6.50 11.06 10.12
C PRO A 252 6.18 12.38 10.83
N HIS A 253 5.14 13.06 10.39
CA HIS A 253 4.79 14.42 10.82
C HIS A 253 3.72 14.49 11.92
N LEU A 254 3.16 13.35 12.38
CA LEU A 254 2.04 13.28 13.35
C LEU A 254 2.33 13.86 14.73
N TYR A 255 3.59 13.91 15.11
CA TYR A 255 4.05 14.53 16.35
C TYR A 255 5.26 15.40 16.10
N GLU A 256 5.28 16.53 16.77
CA GLU A 256 6.42 17.41 16.95
C GLU A 256 7.00 17.30 18.37
N LEU A 257 8.19 17.86 18.61
CA LEU A 257 8.73 17.95 19.95
C LEU A 257 7.80 18.76 20.86
N LYS A 258 7.54 18.25 22.08
CA LYS A 258 6.70 18.93 23.07
C LYS A 258 7.21 20.33 23.44
N ASP A 259 8.54 20.50 23.51
CA ASP A 259 9.16 21.81 23.73
C ASP A 259 9.29 22.58 22.42
N ILE A 260 8.23 23.26 22.06
CA ILE A 260 8.13 24.10 20.84
C ILE A 260 9.04 25.33 20.83
N THR A 261 9.82 25.60 21.87
CA THR A 261 10.77 26.71 21.88
C THR A 261 12.10 26.39 21.17
N LYS A 262 12.31 25.14 20.81
CA LYS A 262 13.54 24.67 20.14
C LYS A 262 13.54 25.03 18.67
N ASN A 263 14.64 25.63 18.22
CA ASN A 263 14.92 25.84 16.81
C ASN A 263 15.48 24.59 16.16
N GLU A 264 14.96 24.22 14.96
CA GLU A 264 15.59 23.18 14.13
C GLU A 264 17.02 23.57 13.77
N PRO A 265 17.99 22.64 13.90
CA PRO A 265 19.35 22.90 13.51
C PRO A 265 19.48 22.98 11.98
N LYS A 266 20.36 23.86 11.52
CA LYS A 266 20.77 23.88 10.11
C LYS A 266 21.49 22.58 9.77
N LEU A 267 21.30 22.07 8.54
CA LEU A 267 22.11 20.97 8.01
C LEU A 267 23.58 21.35 7.93
N ASP A 268 24.49 20.39 8.19
CA ASP A 268 25.92 20.59 8.10
C ASP A 268 26.39 20.97 6.67
N HIS A 269 25.72 20.35 5.68
CA HIS A 269 25.97 20.61 4.26
C HIS A 269 24.64 21.03 3.59
N VAL A 270 24.52 22.34 3.37
CA VAL A 270 23.34 22.93 2.69
C VAL A 270 23.74 23.34 1.28
N ASP A 271 22.89 23.02 0.31
CA ASP A 271 23.01 23.54 -1.06
C ASP A 271 23.09 25.09 -1.00
N PRO A 272 24.12 25.73 -1.61
CA PRO A 272 24.27 27.19 -1.58
C PRO A 272 23.08 27.97 -2.13
N SER A 273 22.22 27.36 -2.95
CA SER A 273 21.01 27.98 -3.47
C SER A 273 19.86 28.07 -2.44
N LEU A 274 19.95 27.33 -1.32
CA LEU A 274 18.94 27.29 -0.27
C LEU A 274 19.20 28.36 0.82
N ASN A 275 18.12 28.83 1.42
CA ASN A 275 18.14 29.78 2.52
C ASN A 275 17.21 29.35 3.66
N ALA A 276 17.16 30.13 4.73
CA ALA A 276 16.40 29.82 5.94
C ALA A 276 14.86 29.71 5.76
N SER A 277 14.32 30.05 4.59
CA SER A 277 12.91 29.80 4.29
C SER A 277 12.65 28.45 3.59
N ASN A 278 13.70 27.76 3.19
CA ASN A 278 13.58 26.47 2.50
C ASN A 278 13.58 25.32 3.51
N HIS A 279 12.65 24.39 3.35
CA HIS A 279 12.57 23.18 4.18
C HIS A 279 13.87 22.38 4.19
N ALA A 280 14.46 22.15 3.03
CA ALA A 280 15.73 21.42 2.88
C ALA A 280 16.96 22.12 3.47
N TYR A 281 16.81 23.28 4.11
CA TYR A 281 17.88 24.01 4.80
C TYR A 281 18.16 23.45 6.20
N TYR A 282 17.16 22.78 6.82
CA TYR A 282 17.19 22.33 8.22
C TYR A 282 17.20 20.82 8.36
N ASN A 283 17.72 20.35 9.48
CA ASN A 283 17.56 18.97 9.95
C ASN A 283 16.33 18.92 10.88
N HIS A 284 15.24 18.29 10.40
CA HIS A 284 13.92 18.27 11.04
C HIS A 284 13.82 17.27 12.19
N ILE A 285 14.67 17.41 13.22
CA ILE A 285 14.71 16.49 14.37
C ILE A 285 13.59 16.74 15.39
N TYR A 286 12.94 17.91 15.33
CA TYR A 286 11.88 18.30 16.26
C TYR A 286 10.48 18.20 15.65
N THR A 287 10.35 18.30 14.34
CA THR A 287 9.06 18.29 13.64
C THR A 287 8.76 16.98 12.94
N LYS A 288 9.63 15.97 13.06
CA LYS A 288 9.54 14.74 12.31
C LYS A 288 10.07 13.55 13.09
N ASP A 289 9.52 12.36 12.82
CA ASP A 289 10.01 11.06 13.31
C ASP A 289 10.04 10.93 14.85
N GLN A 290 9.15 11.62 15.58
CA GLN A 290 9.07 11.50 17.04
C GLN A 290 8.63 10.09 17.44
N ASN A 291 9.06 9.62 18.61
CA ASN A 291 8.74 8.27 19.07
C ASN A 291 7.24 8.05 19.26
N GLU A 292 6.52 9.06 19.71
CA GLU A 292 5.07 9.03 19.91
C GLU A 292 4.30 8.75 18.60
N THR A 293 4.86 9.11 17.45
CA THR A 293 4.31 8.79 16.12
C THR A 293 4.18 7.28 15.92
N TYR A 294 5.24 6.53 16.26
CA TYR A 294 5.24 5.06 16.11
C TYR A 294 4.22 4.41 17.05
N GLU A 295 4.12 4.90 18.30
CA GLU A 295 3.15 4.41 19.29
C GLU A 295 1.71 4.65 18.82
N LEU A 296 1.45 5.79 18.17
CA LEU A 296 0.14 6.11 17.60
C LEU A 296 -0.22 5.14 16.47
N VAL A 297 0.71 4.85 15.54
CA VAL A 297 0.50 3.86 14.47
C VAL A 297 0.21 2.48 15.07
N GLN A 298 0.92 2.07 16.12
CA GLN A 298 0.64 0.82 16.84
C GLN A 298 -0.78 0.82 17.45
N SER A 299 -1.24 1.96 17.96
CA SER A 299 -2.60 2.07 18.51
C SER A 299 -3.67 1.89 17.42
N TRP A 300 -3.44 2.42 16.22
CA TRP A 300 -4.31 2.21 15.06
C TRP A 300 -4.29 0.75 14.58
N ARG A 301 -3.09 0.13 14.58
CA ARG A 301 -3.00 -1.30 14.25
C ARG A 301 -3.83 -2.15 15.22
N ASN A 302 -3.69 -1.93 16.52
CA ASN A 302 -4.46 -2.65 17.52
C ASN A 302 -5.97 -2.44 17.29
N PHE A 303 -6.38 -1.21 17.00
CA PHE A 303 -7.77 -0.86 16.73
C PHE A 303 -8.33 -1.62 15.51
N VAL A 304 -7.62 -1.65 14.38
CA VAL A 304 -8.12 -2.33 13.17
C VAL A 304 -8.10 -3.85 13.32
N ASP A 305 -7.13 -4.42 14.05
CA ASP A 305 -7.07 -5.85 14.36
C ASP A 305 -8.25 -6.27 15.24
N ASP A 306 -8.58 -5.49 16.27
CA ASP A 306 -9.72 -5.75 17.15
C ASP A 306 -11.04 -5.57 16.41
N TYR A 307 -11.16 -4.56 15.55
CA TYR A 307 -12.31 -4.38 14.69
C TYR A 307 -12.50 -5.59 13.75
N ALA A 308 -11.44 -6.08 13.12
CA ALA A 308 -11.48 -7.22 12.22
C ALA A 308 -11.94 -8.50 12.94
N LYS A 309 -11.42 -8.77 14.15
CA LYS A 309 -11.84 -9.90 14.99
C LYS A 309 -13.31 -9.81 15.38
N GLN A 310 -13.73 -8.65 15.92
CA GLN A 310 -15.10 -8.45 16.42
C GLN A 310 -16.15 -8.55 15.31
N ASN A 311 -15.81 -8.11 14.10
CA ASN A 311 -16.71 -8.08 12.96
C ASN A 311 -16.49 -9.25 11.97
N ASN A 312 -15.64 -10.24 12.36
CA ASN A 312 -15.35 -11.42 11.54
C ASN A 312 -14.91 -11.06 10.11
N ARG A 313 -14.04 -10.05 9.97
CA ARG A 313 -13.52 -9.54 8.70
C ARG A 313 -12.14 -10.10 8.38
N ASP A 314 -11.76 -9.97 7.12
CA ASP A 314 -10.39 -10.15 6.65
C ASP A 314 -9.46 -9.15 7.33
N GLU A 315 -8.15 -9.46 7.37
CA GLU A 315 -7.14 -8.56 7.90
C GLU A 315 -7.22 -7.19 7.21
N ILE A 316 -7.32 -6.13 8.02
CA ILE A 316 -7.38 -4.73 7.56
C ILE A 316 -5.96 -4.21 7.46
N VAL A 317 -5.57 -3.75 6.27
CA VAL A 317 -4.17 -3.42 5.98
C VAL A 317 -3.88 -1.95 6.27
N LEU A 318 -2.74 -1.67 6.92
CA LEU A 318 -2.20 -0.33 7.10
C LEU A 318 -0.94 -0.17 6.24
N LEU A 319 -0.98 0.75 5.27
CA LEU A 319 0.13 1.15 4.44
C LEU A 319 0.57 2.54 4.89
N THR A 320 1.83 2.72 5.31
CA THR A 320 2.29 4.00 5.85
C THR A 320 3.21 4.72 4.87
N GLU A 321 2.88 5.97 4.59
CA GLU A 321 3.75 6.84 3.82
C GLU A 321 4.75 7.55 4.73
N ALA A 322 6.03 7.33 4.47
CA ALA A 322 7.10 7.94 5.25
C ALA A 322 8.28 8.36 4.37
N TYR A 323 8.35 9.62 3.98
CA TYR A 323 9.55 10.20 3.38
C TYR A 323 10.57 10.53 4.48
N THR A 324 11.30 9.51 4.91
CA THR A 324 12.31 9.62 5.97
C THR A 324 13.51 8.69 5.71
N SER A 325 14.44 8.56 6.66
CA SER A 325 15.56 7.62 6.55
C SER A 325 15.09 6.17 6.47
N LEU A 326 15.91 5.30 5.89
CA LEU A 326 15.60 3.87 5.79
C LEU A 326 15.30 3.27 7.17
N SER A 327 16.16 3.55 8.16
CA SER A 327 15.99 3.03 9.53
C SER A 327 14.68 3.49 10.17
N ASN A 328 14.27 4.75 9.98
CA ASN A 328 13.00 5.27 10.48
C ASN A 328 11.81 4.62 9.76
N THR A 329 11.90 4.41 8.44
CA THR A 329 10.86 3.73 7.67
C THR A 329 10.69 2.28 8.10
N ILE A 330 11.79 1.53 8.23
CA ILE A 330 11.79 0.13 8.66
C ILE A 330 11.21 -0.04 10.07
N LYS A 331 11.42 0.93 10.95
CA LYS A 331 10.90 0.92 12.31
C LYS A 331 9.37 0.77 12.36
N TYR A 332 8.62 1.30 11.37
CA TYR A 332 7.15 1.17 11.31
C TYR A 332 6.65 -0.28 11.26
N TYR A 333 7.44 -1.23 10.74
CA TYR A 333 7.09 -2.65 10.79
C TYR A 333 6.88 -3.14 12.24
N ASN A 334 7.73 -2.69 13.16
CA ASN A 334 7.66 -3.06 14.57
C ASN A 334 6.51 -2.37 15.32
N TYR A 335 5.92 -1.34 14.71
CA TYR A 335 4.82 -0.55 15.26
C TYR A 335 3.53 -0.69 14.45
N GLY A 336 3.34 -1.84 13.80
CA GLY A 336 2.05 -2.25 13.27
C GLY A 336 1.75 -1.89 11.83
N SER A 337 2.61 -1.14 11.12
CA SER A 337 2.45 -0.99 9.69
C SER A 337 2.63 -2.34 8.99
N HIS A 338 1.71 -2.70 8.10
CA HIS A 338 1.86 -3.88 7.26
C HIS A 338 2.82 -3.61 6.10
N VAL A 339 2.72 -2.42 5.52
CA VAL A 339 3.45 -1.99 4.34
C VAL A 339 3.96 -0.56 4.54
N PRO A 340 5.07 -0.36 5.26
CA PRO A 340 5.74 0.94 5.23
C PRO A 340 6.39 1.13 3.85
N PHE A 341 5.94 2.13 3.08
CA PHE A 341 6.32 2.28 1.69
C PHE A 341 7.83 2.44 1.49
N ASN A 342 8.40 1.59 0.64
CA ASN A 342 9.77 1.70 0.16
C ASN A 342 9.84 2.64 -1.04
N PHE A 343 10.15 3.90 -0.80
CA PHE A 343 10.28 4.89 -1.86
C PHE A 343 11.69 4.98 -2.49
N LYS A 344 12.61 4.08 -2.13
CA LYS A 344 14.01 4.17 -2.56
C LYS A 344 14.19 4.12 -4.09
N PHE A 345 13.33 3.40 -4.81
CA PHE A 345 13.33 3.46 -6.28
C PHE A 345 12.84 4.81 -6.85
N ILE A 346 12.15 5.62 -6.04
CA ILE A 346 11.69 6.95 -6.42
C ILE A 346 12.71 8.03 -6.04
N THR A 347 13.33 7.89 -4.84
CA THR A 347 14.18 8.92 -4.24
C THR A 347 15.67 8.75 -4.53
N ASP A 348 16.14 7.50 -4.64
CA ASP A 348 17.56 7.17 -4.66
C ASP A 348 18.02 6.56 -6.00
N ALA A 349 17.09 6.40 -6.97
CA ALA A 349 17.40 5.81 -8.27
C ALA A 349 16.66 6.50 -9.43
N ASP A 350 17.33 6.55 -10.59
CA ASP A 350 16.83 7.12 -11.84
C ASP A 350 17.46 6.44 -13.07
N ALA A 351 17.26 7.00 -14.27
CA ALA A 351 17.83 6.49 -15.52
C ALA A 351 19.36 6.42 -15.53
N ASN A 352 20.04 7.25 -14.71
CA ASN A 352 21.50 7.31 -14.64
C ASN A 352 22.06 6.32 -13.61
N SER A 353 21.21 5.71 -12.80
CA SER A 353 21.61 4.76 -11.78
C SER A 353 22.29 3.54 -12.40
N ASN A 354 23.46 3.20 -11.89
CA ASN A 354 24.19 2.00 -12.25
C ASN A 354 23.62 0.74 -11.56
N VAL A 355 24.11 -0.42 -11.94
CA VAL A 355 23.67 -1.72 -11.40
C VAL A 355 23.87 -1.80 -9.89
N SER A 356 25.01 -1.30 -9.37
CA SER A 356 25.33 -1.30 -7.93
C SER A 356 24.31 -0.48 -7.13
N GLN A 357 23.90 0.68 -7.65
CA GLN A 357 22.88 1.52 -7.01
C GLN A 357 21.52 0.83 -6.98
N LEU A 358 21.06 0.24 -8.10
CA LEU A 358 19.82 -0.52 -8.13
C LEU A 358 19.84 -1.71 -7.18
N LYS A 359 20.96 -2.46 -7.17
CA LYS A 359 21.17 -3.58 -6.24
C LYS A 359 21.14 -3.11 -4.78
N ASN A 360 21.79 -2.00 -4.47
CA ASN A 360 21.82 -1.44 -3.11
C ASN A 360 20.43 -1.05 -2.61
N VAL A 361 19.58 -0.49 -3.47
CA VAL A 361 18.17 -0.20 -3.11
C VAL A 361 17.41 -1.46 -2.68
N ILE A 362 17.66 -2.58 -3.36
CA ILE A 362 17.03 -3.86 -3.03
C ILE A 362 17.61 -4.42 -1.74
N ASP A 363 18.92 -4.58 -1.69
CA ASP A 363 19.61 -5.28 -0.62
C ASP A 363 19.51 -4.55 0.72
N SER A 364 19.60 -3.22 0.74
CA SER A 364 19.46 -2.44 1.97
C SER A 364 18.08 -2.64 2.61
N TRP A 365 17.02 -2.66 1.82
CA TRP A 365 15.67 -2.91 2.35
C TRP A 365 15.53 -4.34 2.89
N ILE A 366 15.96 -5.33 2.11
CA ILE A 366 15.85 -6.75 2.49
C ILE A 366 16.66 -7.09 3.75
N ASN A 367 17.86 -6.49 3.87
CA ASN A 367 18.75 -6.73 5.00
C ASN A 367 18.30 -6.03 6.30
N GLU A 368 17.65 -4.87 6.19
CA GLU A 368 17.22 -4.10 7.36
C GLU A 368 15.79 -4.44 7.83
N MET A 369 14.92 -4.97 6.95
CA MET A 369 13.55 -5.28 7.34
C MET A 369 13.48 -6.41 8.37
N PRO A 370 12.57 -6.35 9.37
CA PRO A 370 12.42 -7.39 10.38
C PRO A 370 12.01 -8.74 9.77
N GLN A 371 12.58 -9.81 10.31
CA GLN A 371 12.23 -11.16 9.89
C GLN A 371 10.72 -11.44 10.06
N GLY A 372 10.10 -12.11 9.10
CA GLY A 372 8.68 -12.44 9.10
C GLY A 372 7.77 -11.32 8.59
N THR A 373 8.31 -10.14 8.24
CA THR A 373 7.59 -9.09 7.53
C THR A 373 7.59 -9.33 6.02
N ALA A 374 6.96 -8.47 5.24
CA ALA A 374 6.97 -8.54 3.79
C ALA A 374 7.61 -7.27 3.21
N ALA A 375 8.55 -7.42 2.29
CA ALA A 375 9.09 -6.30 1.54
C ALA A 375 8.00 -5.62 0.71
N ASN A 376 8.25 -4.40 0.26
CA ASN A 376 7.39 -3.71 -0.69
C ASN A 376 8.20 -2.82 -1.63
N TRP A 377 7.65 -2.58 -2.82
CA TRP A 377 8.31 -1.88 -3.90
C TRP A 377 7.35 -0.89 -4.52
N VAL A 378 7.74 0.37 -4.56
CA VAL A 378 6.95 1.49 -5.11
C VAL A 378 7.77 2.15 -6.19
N MET A 379 7.32 2.04 -7.45
CA MET A 379 8.05 2.61 -8.59
C MET A 379 7.60 4.02 -8.94
N GLY A 380 6.39 4.43 -8.57
CA GLY A 380 5.85 5.75 -8.79
C GLY A 380 4.70 6.09 -7.87
N ASN A 381 4.34 7.37 -7.77
CA ASN A 381 3.18 7.88 -7.08
C ASN A 381 2.77 9.26 -7.65
N HIS A 382 1.74 9.87 -7.07
CA HIS A 382 1.20 11.15 -7.49
C HIS A 382 2.01 12.40 -7.08
N ASP A 383 3.13 12.21 -6.38
CA ASP A 383 4.01 13.30 -5.89
C ASP A 383 5.35 13.37 -6.62
N ARG A 384 5.64 12.41 -7.49
CA ARG A 384 6.93 12.29 -8.15
C ARG A 384 6.76 11.99 -9.64
N VAL A 385 7.76 12.36 -10.38
CA VAL A 385 7.90 12.08 -11.82
C VAL A 385 7.54 10.63 -12.13
N ARG A 386 6.67 10.38 -13.13
CA ARG A 386 6.23 9.05 -13.53
C ARG A 386 7.41 8.13 -13.85
N LEU A 387 7.19 6.84 -13.64
CA LEU A 387 8.18 5.80 -13.96
C LEU A 387 8.73 5.93 -15.40
N GLY A 388 7.85 6.09 -16.39
CA GLY A 388 8.24 6.21 -17.80
C GLY A 388 9.10 7.44 -18.11
N SER A 389 8.89 8.55 -17.38
CA SER A 389 9.72 9.78 -17.51
C SER A 389 11.03 9.67 -16.73
N ARG A 390 11.01 9.03 -15.57
CA ARG A 390 12.22 8.84 -14.74
C ARG A 390 13.19 7.81 -15.31
N TYR A 391 12.67 6.81 -16.04
CA TYR A 391 13.45 5.76 -16.71
C TYR A 391 13.11 5.68 -18.21
N PRO A 392 13.44 6.70 -19.03
CA PRO A 392 13.12 6.70 -20.46
C PRO A 392 13.66 5.45 -21.18
N GLY A 393 12.80 4.73 -21.89
CA GLY A 393 13.14 3.49 -22.59
C GLY A 393 13.39 2.28 -21.68
N ARG A 394 13.26 2.43 -20.34
CA ARG A 394 13.54 1.38 -19.36
C ARG A 394 12.37 1.11 -18.41
N ALA A 395 11.20 1.69 -18.66
CA ALA A 395 10.03 1.48 -17.80
C ALA A 395 9.70 -0.01 -17.63
N ASP A 396 9.73 -0.79 -18.71
CA ASP A 396 9.51 -2.24 -18.66
C ASP A 396 10.49 -2.98 -17.75
N GLN A 397 11.77 -2.57 -17.75
CA GLN A 397 12.77 -3.16 -16.85
C GLN A 397 12.39 -2.98 -15.39
N MET A 398 11.90 -1.78 -15.03
CA MET A 398 11.54 -1.45 -13.65
C MET A 398 10.24 -2.14 -13.24
N ILE A 399 9.26 -2.25 -14.13
CA ILE A 399 8.04 -3.03 -13.91
C ILE A 399 8.39 -4.52 -13.73
N MET A 400 9.28 -5.08 -14.56
CA MET A 400 9.74 -6.46 -14.41
C MET A 400 10.47 -6.66 -13.08
N LEU A 401 11.31 -5.70 -12.67
CA LEU A 401 12.02 -5.75 -11.40
C LEU A 401 11.04 -5.73 -10.22
N GLU A 402 10.10 -4.79 -10.19
CA GLU A 402 9.05 -4.70 -9.18
C GLU A 402 8.29 -6.02 -9.02
N MET A 403 7.90 -6.60 -10.14
CA MET A 403 7.07 -7.80 -10.16
C MET A 403 7.81 -9.10 -9.81
N ILE A 404 9.13 -9.15 -9.93
CA ILE A 404 9.95 -10.32 -9.56
C ILE A 404 10.43 -10.25 -8.10
N LEU A 405 10.59 -9.07 -7.55
CA LEU A 405 11.01 -8.89 -6.16
C LEU A 405 9.96 -9.46 -5.17
N PRO A 406 10.39 -9.97 -4.00
CA PRO A 406 9.49 -10.57 -3.01
C PRO A 406 8.60 -9.52 -2.34
N GLY A 407 7.41 -9.93 -1.90
CA GLY A 407 6.52 -9.08 -1.11
C GLY A 407 5.49 -8.34 -1.94
N VAL A 408 5.22 -7.09 -1.61
CA VAL A 408 4.15 -6.26 -2.18
C VAL A 408 4.67 -5.43 -3.36
N ALA A 409 3.93 -5.36 -4.44
CA ALA A 409 4.14 -4.42 -5.54
C ALA A 409 3.09 -3.30 -5.49
N VAL A 410 3.49 -2.05 -5.77
CA VAL A 410 2.58 -0.89 -5.75
C VAL A 410 2.70 -0.12 -7.04
N THR A 411 1.76 -0.33 -7.92
CA THR A 411 1.66 0.31 -9.24
C THR A 411 0.91 1.64 -9.14
N TYR A 412 1.46 2.69 -9.69
CA TYR A 412 0.74 3.95 -9.89
C TYR A 412 -0.01 3.93 -11.23
N TYR A 413 -1.26 4.46 -11.25
CA TYR A 413 -2.08 4.41 -12.47
C TYR A 413 -1.34 4.93 -13.71
N GLY A 414 -1.43 4.18 -14.80
CA GLY A 414 -0.79 4.46 -16.08
C GLY A 414 0.62 3.85 -16.22
N GLU A 415 1.23 3.29 -15.18
CA GLU A 415 2.49 2.55 -15.32
C GLU A 415 2.32 1.32 -16.20
N GLU A 416 1.18 0.64 -16.09
CA GLU A 416 0.85 -0.57 -16.87
C GLU A 416 0.77 -0.34 -18.38
N ILE A 417 0.67 0.91 -18.82
CA ILE A 417 0.70 1.29 -20.25
C ILE A 417 1.87 2.21 -20.59
N GLY A 418 2.82 2.39 -19.67
CA GLY A 418 4.00 3.21 -19.89
C GLY A 418 3.74 4.72 -20.01
N MET A 419 2.71 5.26 -19.33
CA MET A 419 2.45 6.70 -19.32
C MET A 419 3.66 7.48 -18.82
N VAL A 420 3.88 8.66 -19.43
CA VAL A 420 4.90 9.64 -19.05
C VAL A 420 4.26 10.95 -18.58
N ASP A 421 5.07 11.79 -17.91
CA ASP A 421 4.61 13.12 -17.50
C ASP A 421 4.23 13.99 -18.68
N ILE A 422 3.29 14.90 -18.45
CA ILE A 422 3.05 16.02 -19.37
C ILE A 422 3.97 17.19 -19.00
N PRO A 423 4.50 17.94 -19.97
CA PRO A 423 5.32 19.12 -19.72
C PRO A 423 4.42 20.33 -19.37
N TYR A 424 3.63 20.20 -18.30
CA TYR A 424 2.61 21.18 -17.95
C TYR A 424 2.53 21.34 -16.43
N MET A 425 2.55 22.58 -15.96
CA MET A 425 2.40 22.95 -14.56
C MET A 425 1.43 24.15 -14.49
N LYS A 426 0.20 23.89 -14.08
CA LYS A 426 -0.84 24.93 -13.93
C LYS A 426 -1.06 25.25 -12.45
N TYR A 427 -1.15 24.24 -11.64
CA TYR A 427 -1.49 24.33 -10.23
C TYR A 427 -0.29 24.02 -9.33
N ASP A 428 0.48 22.99 -9.69
CA ASP A 428 1.54 22.44 -8.86
C ASP A 428 2.66 21.84 -9.72
N VAL A 429 3.87 21.75 -9.18
CA VAL A 429 5.03 21.07 -9.82
C VAL A 429 4.76 19.58 -10.07
N ARG A 430 3.77 18.98 -9.39
CA ARG A 430 3.34 17.59 -9.53
C ARG A 430 2.31 17.37 -10.65
N ASP A 431 1.82 18.43 -11.31
CA ASP A 431 0.78 18.32 -12.35
C ASP A 431 1.19 17.35 -13.47
N GLY A 432 2.48 17.34 -13.83
CA GLY A 432 3.02 16.48 -14.87
C GLY A 432 2.67 15.01 -14.69
N CYS A 433 2.82 14.48 -13.48
CA CYS A 433 2.55 13.08 -13.15
C CYS A 433 1.07 12.77 -12.88
N ARG A 434 0.20 13.79 -12.81
CA ARG A 434 -1.23 13.67 -12.46
C ARG A 434 -2.17 13.76 -13.66
N SER A 435 -1.64 13.76 -14.89
CA SER A 435 -2.44 13.82 -16.14
C SER A 435 -3.48 12.71 -16.21
N PRO A 436 -4.64 12.95 -16.92
CA PRO A 436 -5.68 11.93 -17.09
C PRO A 436 -5.19 10.64 -17.71
N PHE A 437 -5.78 9.51 -17.30
CA PHE A 437 -5.47 8.18 -17.82
C PHE A 437 -5.84 8.07 -19.31
N GLN A 438 -5.01 7.38 -20.07
CA GLN A 438 -5.14 7.21 -21.52
C GLN A 438 -5.84 5.89 -21.85
N TRP A 439 -7.20 5.89 -21.90
CA TRP A 439 -8.01 4.69 -22.17
C TRP A 439 -7.99 4.29 -23.64
N ASP A 440 -8.12 5.28 -24.55
CA ASP A 440 -8.19 5.06 -25.99
C ASP A 440 -7.75 6.30 -26.77
N ASN A 441 -7.90 6.28 -28.11
CA ASN A 441 -7.51 7.37 -28.98
C ASN A 441 -8.64 8.38 -29.28
N THR A 442 -9.75 8.34 -28.56
CA THR A 442 -10.88 9.24 -28.71
C THR A 442 -10.70 10.56 -27.94
N THR A 443 -11.73 11.40 -27.89
CA THR A 443 -11.72 12.68 -27.18
C THR A 443 -11.16 12.50 -25.75
N SER A 444 -10.21 13.37 -25.39
CA SER A 444 -9.56 13.36 -24.06
C SER A 444 -9.05 11.97 -23.66
N ALA A 445 -8.53 11.21 -24.63
CA ALA A 445 -8.01 9.85 -24.45
C ALA A 445 -9.05 8.85 -23.89
N GLY A 446 -10.34 9.04 -24.16
CA GLY A 446 -11.41 8.23 -23.56
C GLY A 446 -11.62 8.43 -22.07
N PHE A 447 -10.88 9.34 -21.43
CA PHE A 447 -11.03 9.71 -20.03
C PHE A 447 -12.33 10.49 -19.79
N SER A 448 -12.67 11.41 -20.67
CA SER A 448 -13.85 12.27 -20.59
C SER A 448 -14.49 12.48 -21.96
N LYS A 449 -15.78 12.70 -21.97
CA LYS A 449 -16.51 13.23 -23.14
C LYS A 449 -16.27 14.73 -23.35
N ASN A 450 -15.81 15.44 -22.34
CA ASN A 450 -15.43 16.84 -22.42
C ASN A 450 -14.05 16.98 -23.10
N LYS A 451 -13.93 17.96 -23.99
CA LYS A 451 -12.64 18.30 -24.62
C LYS A 451 -11.67 18.99 -23.64
N THR A 452 -12.22 19.61 -22.61
CA THR A 452 -11.45 20.30 -21.56
C THR A 452 -11.46 19.44 -20.30
N THR A 453 -10.28 19.05 -19.86
CA THR A 453 -10.06 18.29 -18.64
C THR A 453 -9.35 19.15 -17.59
N TRP A 454 -9.39 18.75 -16.31
CA TRP A 454 -8.78 19.53 -15.23
C TRP A 454 -7.27 19.74 -15.42
N LEU A 455 -6.55 18.73 -15.91
CA LEU A 455 -5.21 18.81 -16.50
C LEU A 455 -5.27 18.28 -17.95
N PRO A 456 -4.40 18.74 -18.84
CA PRO A 456 -4.35 18.21 -20.21
C PRO A 456 -4.05 16.72 -20.21
N VAL A 457 -4.60 16.02 -21.19
CA VAL A 457 -4.15 14.68 -21.56
C VAL A 457 -2.79 14.79 -22.26
N ASN A 458 -1.90 13.81 -22.07
CA ASN A 458 -0.63 13.80 -22.79
C ASN A 458 -0.87 13.65 -24.31
N ASP A 459 -0.20 14.43 -25.12
CA ASP A 459 -0.37 14.44 -26.60
C ASP A 459 -0.08 13.08 -27.24
N ASN A 460 0.71 12.23 -26.56
CA ASN A 460 1.04 10.88 -27.03
C ASN A 460 -0.09 9.86 -26.88
N TYR A 461 -1.27 10.22 -26.35
CA TYR A 461 -2.37 9.28 -26.09
C TYR A 461 -2.86 8.53 -27.35
N LYS A 462 -2.63 9.06 -28.54
CA LYS A 462 -2.95 8.38 -29.81
C LYS A 462 -2.06 7.15 -30.01
N GLU A 463 -0.86 7.15 -29.45
CA GLU A 463 0.13 6.09 -29.59
C GLU A 463 0.20 5.21 -28.32
N ILE A 464 0.11 5.82 -27.15
CA ILE A 464 0.13 5.14 -25.85
C ILE A 464 -1.25 5.25 -25.21
N ASN A 465 -2.03 4.19 -25.26
CA ASN A 465 -3.32 4.08 -24.59
C ASN A 465 -3.69 2.62 -24.36
N LEU A 466 -4.55 2.37 -23.37
CA LEU A 466 -4.92 1.02 -22.96
C LEU A 466 -5.53 0.19 -24.11
N GLN A 467 -6.41 0.79 -24.93
CA GLN A 467 -7.05 0.08 -26.03
C GLN A 467 -6.02 -0.44 -27.05
N LYS A 468 -5.04 0.39 -27.41
CA LYS A 468 -3.98 0.00 -28.34
C LYS A 468 -3.05 -1.03 -27.72
N GLU A 469 -2.59 -0.78 -26.49
CA GLU A 469 -1.69 -1.66 -25.74
C GLU A 469 -2.30 -3.05 -25.50
N SER A 470 -3.60 -3.12 -25.19
CA SER A 470 -4.30 -4.40 -24.95
C SER A 470 -4.45 -5.25 -26.21
N ASN A 471 -4.46 -4.62 -27.39
CA ASN A 471 -4.59 -5.30 -28.70
C ASN A 471 -3.24 -5.68 -29.33
N GLN A 472 -2.13 -5.17 -28.84
CA GLN A 472 -0.79 -5.48 -29.32
C GLN A 472 -0.24 -6.71 -28.59
N LYS A 473 0.32 -7.68 -29.33
CA LYS A 473 0.93 -8.90 -28.73
C LYS A 473 2.12 -8.58 -27.82
N ASN A 474 2.90 -7.56 -28.20
CA ASN A 474 4.09 -7.11 -27.47
C ASN A 474 3.92 -5.65 -27.07
N SER A 475 3.45 -5.42 -25.84
CA SER A 475 3.22 -4.10 -25.27
C SER A 475 3.50 -4.11 -23.77
N THR A 476 3.67 -2.93 -23.18
CA THR A 476 3.86 -2.76 -21.73
C THR A 476 2.66 -3.33 -20.96
N TYR A 477 1.43 -3.14 -21.44
CA TYR A 477 0.23 -3.70 -20.81
C TYR A 477 0.20 -5.24 -20.84
N GLN A 478 0.54 -5.85 -21.98
CA GLN A 478 0.61 -7.30 -22.08
C GLN A 478 1.74 -7.89 -21.21
N LEU A 479 2.86 -7.19 -21.10
CA LEU A 479 3.95 -7.54 -20.19
C LEU A 479 3.47 -7.48 -18.74
N TYR A 480 2.84 -6.37 -18.35
CA TYR A 480 2.34 -6.15 -16.98
C TYR A 480 1.36 -7.24 -16.54
N THR A 481 0.36 -7.56 -17.36
CA THR A 481 -0.62 -8.60 -17.04
C THR A 481 0.02 -9.98 -16.89
N LYS A 482 0.97 -10.33 -17.77
CA LYS A 482 1.72 -11.60 -17.69
C LYS A 482 2.62 -11.65 -16.47
N LEU A 483 3.18 -10.53 -16.04
CA LEU A 483 4.00 -10.44 -14.83
C LEU A 483 3.16 -10.67 -13.57
N ILE A 484 1.95 -10.10 -13.49
CA ILE A 484 1.03 -10.36 -12.36
C ILE A 484 0.64 -11.85 -12.33
N GLU A 485 0.38 -12.46 -13.47
CA GLU A 485 0.11 -13.90 -13.52
C GLU A 485 1.33 -14.72 -13.07
N LEU A 486 2.52 -14.32 -13.50
CA LEU A 486 3.78 -14.97 -13.11
C LEU A 486 4.01 -14.90 -11.58
N ARG A 487 3.64 -13.78 -10.93
CA ARG A 487 3.74 -13.60 -9.46
C ARG A 487 2.96 -14.65 -8.67
N LYS A 488 1.96 -15.31 -9.26
CA LYS A 488 1.20 -16.39 -8.61
C LYS A 488 2.02 -17.65 -8.40
N ARG A 489 3.18 -17.79 -9.06
CA ARG A 489 4.07 -18.95 -8.91
C ARG A 489 4.59 -19.08 -7.48
N HIS A 490 4.69 -20.31 -7.02
CA HIS A 490 5.21 -20.63 -5.69
C HIS A 490 6.60 -20.03 -5.45
N THR A 491 7.48 -20.09 -6.45
CA THR A 491 8.85 -19.55 -6.40
C THR A 491 8.86 -18.02 -6.16
N LEU A 492 7.94 -17.27 -6.77
CA LEU A 492 7.88 -15.82 -6.55
C LEU A 492 7.21 -15.44 -5.22
N LYS A 493 6.35 -16.30 -4.69
CA LYS A 493 5.73 -16.08 -3.37
C LYS A 493 6.66 -16.44 -2.21
N HIS A 494 7.44 -17.53 -2.35
CA HIS A 494 8.13 -18.16 -1.22
C HIS A 494 9.62 -18.39 -1.43
N GLY A 495 10.13 -18.23 -2.68
CA GLY A 495 11.54 -18.47 -3.00
C GLY A 495 12.47 -17.45 -2.34
N SER A 496 13.70 -17.86 -2.09
CA SER A 496 14.78 -16.97 -1.67
C SER A 496 15.06 -15.89 -2.72
N LEU A 497 15.69 -14.81 -2.31
CA LEU A 497 16.14 -13.74 -3.20
C LEU A 497 17.66 -13.72 -3.26
N ILE A 498 18.20 -13.64 -4.47
CA ILE A 498 19.63 -13.43 -4.73
C ILE A 498 19.74 -12.29 -5.75
N THR A 499 20.56 -11.29 -5.46
CA THR A 499 20.89 -10.19 -6.36
C THR A 499 22.36 -10.28 -6.74
N LYS A 500 22.68 -10.09 -8.02
CA LYS A 500 24.08 -10.14 -8.53
C LYS A 500 24.35 -9.05 -9.54
N GLU A 501 25.53 -8.48 -9.44
CA GLU A 501 26.14 -7.67 -10.50
C GLU A 501 26.96 -8.60 -11.39
N LEU A 502 26.44 -8.94 -12.56
CA LEU A 502 27.18 -9.76 -13.54
C LEU A 502 28.19 -8.90 -14.30
N SER A 503 27.90 -7.62 -14.41
CA SER A 503 28.82 -6.59 -14.91
C SER A 503 28.37 -5.21 -14.44
N LYS A 504 29.12 -4.16 -14.75
CA LYS A 504 28.70 -2.77 -14.44
C LYS A 504 27.37 -2.36 -15.09
N TYR A 505 26.86 -3.16 -16.04
CA TYR A 505 25.63 -2.87 -16.78
C TYR A 505 24.55 -3.96 -16.65
N VAL A 506 24.86 -5.13 -16.12
CA VAL A 506 23.91 -6.24 -16.04
C VAL A 506 23.63 -6.62 -14.59
N LEU A 507 22.38 -6.39 -14.18
CA LEU A 507 21.83 -6.85 -12.91
C LEU A 507 21.12 -8.19 -13.12
N ALA A 508 21.38 -9.15 -12.24
CA ALA A 508 20.62 -10.38 -12.14
C ALA A 508 19.87 -10.44 -10.80
N VAL A 509 18.59 -10.80 -10.86
CA VAL A 509 17.73 -11.04 -9.70
C VAL A 509 17.17 -12.45 -9.80
N LEU A 510 17.48 -13.31 -8.84
CA LEU A 510 17.04 -14.70 -8.82
C LEU A 510 16.04 -14.92 -7.68
N ARG A 511 15.00 -15.68 -7.96
CA ARG A 511 14.07 -16.22 -6.98
C ARG A 511 14.15 -17.75 -7.06
N GLU A 512 14.45 -18.40 -5.94
CA GLU A 512 14.77 -19.83 -5.93
C GLU A 512 13.97 -20.61 -4.89
N THR A 513 13.47 -21.77 -5.31
CA THR A 513 12.96 -22.84 -4.46
C THR A 513 13.69 -24.15 -4.78
N GLU A 514 13.38 -25.22 -4.09
CA GLU A 514 13.94 -26.54 -4.39
C GLU A 514 13.59 -27.05 -5.79
N SER A 515 12.48 -26.61 -6.38
CA SER A 515 11.98 -27.11 -7.66
C SER A 515 12.23 -26.19 -8.85
N GLU A 516 12.44 -24.88 -8.62
CA GLU A 516 12.46 -23.88 -9.69
C GLU A 516 13.36 -22.70 -9.34
N THR A 517 14.03 -22.14 -10.35
CA THR A 517 14.67 -20.82 -10.33
C THR A 517 14.02 -19.92 -11.37
N VAL A 518 13.58 -18.75 -10.95
CA VAL A 518 13.15 -17.63 -11.81
C VAL A 518 14.26 -16.60 -11.78
N SER A 519 14.86 -16.30 -12.93
CA SER A 519 15.97 -15.34 -13.05
C SER A 519 15.55 -14.16 -13.92
N LEU A 520 15.61 -12.93 -13.39
CA LEU A 520 15.48 -11.70 -14.15
C LEU A 520 16.88 -11.15 -14.44
N LEU A 521 17.16 -10.91 -15.72
CA LEU A 521 18.38 -10.24 -16.19
C LEU A 521 18.01 -8.88 -16.77
N ILE A 522 18.70 -7.83 -16.34
CA ILE A 522 18.46 -6.45 -16.78
C ILE A 522 19.75 -5.87 -17.34
N ASN A 523 19.74 -5.45 -18.62
CA ASN A 523 20.82 -4.69 -19.23
C ASN A 523 20.52 -3.20 -19.16
N THR A 524 21.24 -2.46 -18.32
CA THR A 524 21.03 -1.01 -18.14
C THR A 524 21.73 -0.15 -19.20
N SER A 525 22.62 -0.75 -20.01
CA SER A 525 23.35 -0.02 -21.04
C SER A 525 22.56 0.13 -22.33
N GLN A 526 22.97 1.07 -23.18
CA GLN A 526 22.46 1.23 -24.57
C GLN A 526 22.94 0.11 -25.51
N ASN A 527 23.99 -0.60 -25.14
CA ASN A 527 24.64 -1.60 -25.98
C ASN A 527 24.16 -3.01 -25.63
N ARG A 528 24.21 -3.91 -26.59
CA ARG A 528 23.99 -5.35 -26.38
C ARG A 528 25.00 -5.91 -25.36
N ALA A 529 24.53 -6.78 -24.48
CA ALA A 529 25.35 -7.49 -23.50
C ALA A 529 25.17 -9.00 -23.65
N SER A 530 26.29 -9.72 -23.62
CA SER A 530 26.31 -11.18 -23.58
C SER A 530 26.43 -11.65 -22.13
N VAL A 531 25.55 -12.53 -21.70
CA VAL A 531 25.49 -13.06 -20.34
C VAL A 531 25.68 -14.56 -20.32
N ASN A 532 26.70 -15.03 -19.59
CA ASN A 532 26.88 -16.44 -19.32
C ASN A 532 26.08 -16.84 -18.08
N LEU A 533 25.08 -17.70 -18.26
CA LEU A 533 24.17 -18.11 -17.20
C LEU A 533 24.86 -18.91 -16.06
N THR A 534 26.05 -19.48 -16.31
CA THR A 534 26.82 -20.16 -15.25
C THR A 534 27.29 -19.16 -14.17
N GLU A 535 27.45 -17.87 -14.53
CA GLU A 535 27.83 -16.82 -13.61
C GLU A 535 26.72 -16.48 -12.61
N LEU A 536 25.47 -16.90 -12.84
CA LEU A 536 24.37 -16.75 -11.89
C LEU A 536 24.65 -17.52 -10.58
N GLY A 537 25.45 -18.59 -10.63
CA GLY A 537 25.84 -19.38 -9.47
C GLY A 537 24.68 -20.22 -8.90
N SER A 538 23.63 -20.40 -9.67
CA SER A 538 22.53 -21.31 -9.37
C SER A 538 22.84 -22.67 -9.99
N THR A 539 22.95 -23.72 -9.18
CA THR A 539 23.16 -25.11 -9.66
C THR A 539 22.02 -25.51 -10.60
N ARG A 540 20.82 -25.05 -10.32
CA ARG A 540 19.65 -25.38 -11.15
C ARG A 540 19.71 -24.74 -12.53
N VAL A 541 20.17 -23.50 -12.63
CA VAL A 541 20.37 -22.83 -13.93
C VAL A 541 21.45 -23.54 -14.74
N SER A 542 22.49 -24.09 -14.08
CA SER A 542 23.59 -24.79 -14.73
C SER A 542 23.22 -26.21 -15.17
N GLU A 543 22.32 -26.90 -14.45
CA GLU A 543 22.03 -28.32 -14.63
C GLU A 543 20.69 -28.61 -15.32
N LYS A 544 19.78 -27.67 -15.37
CA LYS A 544 18.42 -27.85 -15.90
C LYS A 544 18.18 -27.03 -17.15
N PRO A 545 17.29 -27.47 -18.05
CA PRO A 545 16.87 -26.66 -19.19
C PRO A 545 16.32 -25.30 -18.74
N THR A 546 16.90 -24.25 -19.28
CA THR A 546 16.49 -22.88 -19.03
C THR A 546 15.72 -22.34 -20.23
N LYS A 547 14.54 -21.76 -20.00
CA LYS A 547 13.67 -21.21 -21.02
C LYS A 547 13.40 -19.74 -20.80
N ILE A 548 13.26 -19.01 -21.89
CA ILE A 548 12.76 -17.64 -21.90
C ILE A 548 11.27 -17.68 -21.51
N GLN A 549 10.92 -16.96 -20.44
CA GLN A 549 9.52 -16.84 -19.98
C GLN A 549 8.87 -15.57 -20.48
N LEU A 550 9.49 -14.43 -20.27
CA LEU A 550 9.03 -13.11 -20.69
C LEU A 550 10.25 -12.23 -21.03
N GLY A 551 10.09 -11.30 -21.97
CA GLY A 551 11.05 -10.24 -22.23
C GLY A 551 10.38 -8.87 -22.14
N SER A 552 11.17 -7.81 -21.93
CA SER A 552 10.75 -6.43 -22.14
C SER A 552 10.31 -6.23 -23.59
N THR A 553 9.58 -5.18 -23.89
CA THR A 553 9.02 -4.93 -25.25
C THR A 553 10.08 -4.81 -26.34
N ASN A 554 11.31 -4.46 -25.97
CA ASN A 554 12.47 -4.38 -26.85
C ASN A 554 13.36 -5.64 -26.85
N PHE A 555 12.95 -6.73 -26.18
CA PHE A 555 13.67 -7.99 -26.20
C PHE A 555 13.31 -8.80 -27.45
N ASP A 556 14.32 -9.33 -28.15
CA ASP A 556 14.23 -9.83 -29.52
C ASP A 556 13.91 -11.32 -29.69
N LYS A 557 13.64 -12.05 -28.58
CA LYS A 557 13.32 -13.48 -28.63
C LYS A 557 11.97 -13.80 -28.01
N GLU A 558 11.27 -14.75 -28.60
CA GLU A 558 9.95 -15.19 -28.15
C GLU A 558 10.03 -16.04 -26.87
N PRO A 559 8.99 -16.00 -26.03
CA PRO A 559 8.82 -16.91 -24.90
C PRO A 559 8.81 -18.39 -25.31
N GLY A 560 9.27 -19.26 -24.42
CA GLY A 560 9.33 -20.71 -24.63
C GLY A 560 10.63 -21.22 -25.27
N ILE A 561 11.44 -20.34 -25.86
CA ILE A 561 12.73 -20.71 -26.48
C ILE A 561 13.69 -21.17 -25.36
N SER A 562 14.34 -22.31 -25.58
CA SER A 562 15.41 -22.79 -24.71
C SER A 562 16.71 -22.01 -24.95
N VAL A 563 17.38 -21.66 -23.85
CA VAL A 563 18.70 -21.03 -23.93
C VAL A 563 19.74 -22.11 -24.12
N ASN A 564 20.36 -22.10 -25.30
CA ASN A 564 21.43 -23.06 -25.64
C ASN A 564 22.80 -22.47 -25.26
N ASN A 565 23.75 -23.36 -24.96
CA ASN A 565 25.16 -23.03 -24.65
C ASN A 565 25.35 -22.11 -23.43
N SER A 566 24.36 -22.03 -22.55
CA SER A 566 24.39 -21.18 -21.31
C SER A 566 24.66 -19.68 -21.56
N ILE A 567 24.54 -19.21 -22.80
CA ILE A 567 24.75 -17.80 -23.15
C ILE A 567 23.44 -17.18 -23.65
N ILE A 568 23.11 -16.00 -23.14
CA ILE A 568 22.00 -15.19 -23.63
C ILE A 568 22.45 -13.79 -24.01
N GLU A 569 22.00 -13.31 -25.16
CA GLU A 569 22.22 -11.96 -25.63
C GLU A 569 21.08 -11.06 -25.19
N LEU A 570 21.38 -9.95 -24.51
CA LEU A 570 20.44 -8.93 -24.08
C LEU A 570 20.61 -7.68 -24.95
N PRO A 571 19.64 -7.29 -25.76
CA PRO A 571 19.66 -5.99 -26.41
C PRO A 571 19.92 -4.84 -25.42
N GLY A 572 20.35 -3.69 -25.93
CA GLY A 572 20.51 -2.49 -25.09
C GLY A 572 19.18 -2.13 -24.41
N GLN A 573 19.23 -1.84 -23.14
CA GLN A 573 18.07 -1.51 -22.31
C GLN A 573 16.95 -2.58 -22.31
N ALA A 574 17.27 -3.84 -22.58
CA ALA A 574 16.32 -4.95 -22.48
C ALA A 574 16.43 -5.69 -21.16
N ALA A 575 15.35 -6.34 -20.79
CA ALA A 575 15.31 -7.29 -19.68
C ALA A 575 14.63 -8.59 -20.12
N VAL A 576 15.00 -9.70 -19.47
CA VAL A 576 14.44 -11.02 -19.74
C VAL A 576 14.26 -11.80 -18.44
N ILE A 577 13.14 -12.50 -18.33
CA ILE A 577 12.88 -13.49 -17.28
C ILE A 577 13.08 -14.87 -17.87
N LEU A 578 13.91 -15.64 -17.18
CA LEU A 578 14.23 -17.03 -17.48
C LEU A 578 13.68 -17.93 -16.38
N ILE A 579 13.23 -19.12 -16.76
CA ILE A 579 12.82 -20.16 -15.81
C ILE A 579 13.65 -21.41 -16.05
N SER A 580 14.27 -21.90 -14.96
CA SER A 580 14.97 -23.19 -14.91
C SER A 580 14.23 -24.09 -13.93
N SER A 581 13.64 -25.18 -14.43
CA SER A 581 12.91 -26.15 -13.60
C SER A 581 13.29 -27.57 -13.97
N GLY A 582 13.37 -28.47 -12.98
CA GLY A 582 13.42 -29.91 -13.22
C GLY A 582 12.13 -30.35 -13.93
N ALA A 583 12.21 -31.40 -14.74
CA ALA A 583 11.00 -32.03 -15.22
C ALA A 583 10.15 -32.42 -14.01
N SER A 584 8.97 -31.85 -13.89
CA SER A 584 7.96 -32.34 -12.95
C SER A 584 7.68 -33.78 -13.33
N LEU A 585 8.09 -34.72 -12.49
CA LEU A 585 7.49 -36.04 -12.49
C LEU A 585 6.03 -35.77 -12.10
N THR A 586 5.19 -35.63 -13.11
CA THR A 586 3.76 -35.57 -12.90
C THR A 586 3.38 -36.77 -12.07
N SER A 587 2.68 -36.60 -10.99
CA SER A 587 2.20 -37.62 -10.04
C SER A 587 1.39 -38.75 -10.69
N TYR A 588 1.16 -38.69 -11.99
CA TYR A 588 0.59 -39.78 -12.81
C TYR A 588 1.50 -40.97 -12.99
N SER A 589 2.84 -40.84 -12.91
CA SER A 589 3.73 -41.98 -13.09
C SER A 589 3.83 -42.86 -11.83
N VAL A 590 3.66 -42.28 -10.63
CA VAL A 590 3.72 -43.05 -9.37
C VAL A 590 2.43 -43.83 -9.16
N ILE A 591 1.29 -43.28 -9.50
CA ILE A 591 -0.02 -43.97 -9.42
C ILE A 591 -0.07 -45.07 -10.48
N SER A 592 0.43 -44.86 -11.69
CA SER A 592 0.49 -45.87 -12.74
C SER A 592 1.46 -47.03 -12.40
N LEU A 593 2.60 -46.75 -11.74
CA LEU A 593 3.51 -47.78 -11.25
C LEU A 593 2.90 -48.56 -10.07
N LEU A 594 2.22 -47.92 -9.15
CA LEU A 594 1.50 -48.57 -8.04
C LEU A 594 0.35 -49.46 -8.55
N PHE A 595 -0.40 -49.03 -9.57
CA PHE A 595 -1.43 -49.85 -10.20
C PHE A 595 -0.82 -51.03 -10.96
N ALA A 596 0.30 -50.84 -11.66
CA ALA A 596 1.01 -51.94 -12.36
C ALA A 596 1.57 -53.00 -11.39
N VAL A 597 2.09 -52.58 -10.24
CA VAL A 597 2.60 -53.49 -9.18
C VAL A 597 1.45 -54.19 -8.48
N LEU A 598 0.31 -53.54 -8.24
CA LEU A 598 -0.87 -54.18 -7.64
C LEU A 598 -1.52 -55.22 -8.57
N PHE A 599 -1.54 -54.99 -9.90
CA PHE A 599 -2.05 -55.97 -10.86
C PHE A 599 -1.12 -57.17 -11.09
N SER A 600 0.19 -57.05 -10.79
CA SER A 600 1.13 -58.16 -10.89
C SER A 600 1.13 -59.06 -9.66
N LEU A 601 0.48 -58.70 -8.56
CA LEU A 601 0.42 -59.45 -7.31
C LEU A 601 -0.85 -60.29 -7.14
N PHE A 602 -1.81 -60.21 -8.07
CA PHE A 602 -3.03 -61.03 -8.07
C PHE A 602 -3.22 -61.63 -9.47
N PRO A 603 -2.61 -62.80 -9.79
CA PRO A 603 -2.99 -63.57 -10.96
C PRO A 603 -4.34 -64.30 -10.68
N TRP A 604 -5.25 -64.19 -11.60
CA TRP A 604 -6.50 -64.94 -11.63
C TRP A 604 -6.20 -66.43 -11.90
#